data_2a0253f9f3aae2fabe97d29a7a020541
#
_entry.id   2a0253f9f3aae2fabe97d29a7a020541
#
_cell.length_a   1.000
_cell.length_b   1.000
_cell.length_c   1.000
_cell.angle_alpha   90.00
_cell.angle_beta   90.00
_cell.angle_gamma   90.00
#
_symmetry.space_group_name_H-M   'P 1'
#
loop_
_entity.id
_entity.type
_entity.pdbx_description
1 polymer ?
#
loop_
_entity_poly.entity_id
_entity_poly.type
_entity_poly.pdbx_seq_one_letter_code
_entity_poly.pdbx_strand_id
1 'polypeptide(L)'
;MRRFLVVATLLAALTVPLAHAGGSQTDGTLSVKRGRGTLMLKLKGTVIGRVNTNGRVQVRDFKPFDGNDPQLTCKPKPRHLSLGVTLCTGRNIGFRVDDGRFNISVRGNGISISAVGRGSVDIDGIGETGVSDGLMSIDNGPYQSLPDFKTTYYLGTPPPQPVR
;
A
#
# COMPACT_ATOMS: atom_id res chain seq x y z
N MET A 1 -29.86 57.50 -50.38
CA MET A 1 -28.64 57.23 -49.56
C MET A 1 -28.94 56.06 -48.64
N ARG A 2 -28.51 54.86 -49.02
CA ARG A 2 -28.66 53.61 -48.20
C ARG A 2 -27.31 53.25 -47.69
N ARG A 3 -27.11 53.31 -46.38
CA ARG A 3 -25.91 52.90 -45.71
C ARG A 3 -25.98 51.36 -45.41
N PHE A 4 -25.15 50.58 -46.06
CA PHE A 4 -24.95 49.14 -45.75
C PHE A 4 -23.97 49.01 -44.56
N LEU A 5 -24.46 48.45 -43.47
CA LEU A 5 -23.69 48.08 -42.29
C LEU A 5 -23.22 46.63 -42.52
N VAL A 6 -21.91 46.46 -42.73
CA VAL A 6 -21.28 45.16 -42.81
C VAL A 6 -20.91 44.74 -41.38
N VAL A 7 -21.60 43.74 -40.87
CA VAL A 7 -21.28 43.12 -39.58
C VAL A 7 -20.28 41.97 -39.86
N ALA A 8 -19.04 42.20 -39.50
CA ALA A 8 -18.00 41.17 -39.54
C ALA A 8 -18.06 40.35 -38.23
N THR A 9 -18.59 39.13 -38.31
CA THR A 9 -18.56 38.14 -37.22
C THR A 9 -17.19 37.48 -37.13
N LEU A 10 -16.42 37.86 -36.11
CA LEU A 10 -15.15 37.17 -35.77
C LEU A 10 -15.47 35.81 -35.09
N LEU A 11 -15.28 34.72 -35.80
CA LEU A 11 -15.23 33.37 -35.18
C LEU A 11 -13.89 33.20 -34.48
N ALA A 12 -13.86 33.37 -33.17
CA ALA A 12 -12.73 32.98 -32.35
C ALA A 12 -12.79 31.47 -32.14
N ALA A 13 -11.93 30.74 -32.87
CA ALA A 13 -11.72 29.29 -32.61
C ALA A 13 -11.04 29.12 -31.27
N LEU A 14 -11.80 28.69 -30.26
CA LEU A 14 -11.30 28.24 -28.96
C LEU A 14 -10.59 26.90 -29.16
N THR A 15 -9.29 26.94 -29.37
CA THR A 15 -8.43 25.75 -29.25
C THR A 15 -8.31 25.42 -27.74
N VAL A 16 -9.15 24.51 -27.26
CA VAL A 16 -9.01 23.92 -25.93
C VAL A 16 -7.74 23.05 -25.95
N PRO A 17 -6.69 23.38 -25.17
CA PRO A 17 -5.57 22.48 -25.02
C PRO A 17 -6.10 21.19 -24.39
N LEU A 18 -5.96 20.04 -25.08
CA LEU A 18 -6.10 18.74 -24.45
C LEU A 18 -4.99 18.63 -23.41
N ALA A 19 -5.31 18.99 -22.17
CA ALA A 19 -4.49 18.66 -21.04
C ALA A 19 -4.41 17.13 -21.00
N HIS A 20 -3.27 16.58 -21.42
CA HIS A 20 -2.93 15.20 -21.13
C HIS A 20 -2.91 15.11 -19.59
N ALA A 21 -4.01 14.62 -19.03
CA ALA A 21 -4.05 14.17 -17.64
C ALA A 21 -3.06 13.02 -17.56
N GLY A 22 -1.77 13.34 -17.35
CA GLY A 22 -0.81 12.39 -16.86
C GLY A 22 -1.40 11.87 -15.57
N GLY A 23 -1.95 10.63 -15.59
CA GLY A 23 -2.61 10.04 -14.44
C GLY A 23 -1.66 10.10 -13.26
N SER A 24 -1.93 10.99 -12.29
CA SER A 24 -1.17 11.03 -11.06
C SER A 24 -1.35 9.67 -10.41
N GLN A 25 -0.23 8.95 -10.21
CA GLN A 25 -0.25 7.69 -9.49
C GLN A 25 -0.79 7.97 -8.09
N THR A 26 -2.02 7.50 -7.82
CA THR A 26 -2.67 7.68 -6.52
C THR A 26 -2.21 6.57 -5.58
N ASP A 27 -2.01 6.94 -4.32
CA ASP A 27 -1.75 5.96 -3.26
C ASP A 27 -3.02 5.15 -3.00
N GLY A 28 -2.86 3.86 -2.82
CA GLY A 28 -3.92 2.96 -2.40
C GLY A 28 -3.89 2.71 -0.90
N THR A 29 -4.88 1.97 -0.41
CA THR A 29 -5.02 1.64 1.00
C THR A 29 -5.21 0.14 1.21
N LEU A 30 -4.67 -0.37 2.31
CA LEU A 30 -4.96 -1.70 2.82
C LEU A 30 -5.40 -1.59 4.27
N SER A 31 -6.49 -2.26 4.60
CA SER A 31 -6.91 -2.46 6.00
C SER A 31 -7.10 -3.95 6.25
N VAL A 32 -6.46 -4.47 7.29
CA VAL A 32 -6.63 -5.87 7.75
C VAL A 32 -7.12 -5.84 9.19
N LYS A 33 -8.13 -6.65 9.50
CA LYS A 33 -8.71 -6.79 10.85
C LYS A 33 -8.66 -8.24 11.30
N ARG A 34 -8.03 -8.45 12.46
CA ARG A 34 -7.91 -9.77 13.11
C ARG A 34 -7.35 -10.87 12.21
N GLY A 35 -6.41 -10.50 11.33
CA GLY A 35 -5.79 -11.41 10.37
C GLY A 35 -5.04 -12.56 11.06
N ARG A 36 -5.05 -13.75 10.44
CA ARG A 36 -4.25 -14.92 10.81
C ARG A 36 -3.44 -15.35 9.60
N GLY A 37 -2.15 -15.59 9.76
CA GLY A 37 -1.31 -16.02 8.64
C GLY A 37 -0.10 -15.12 8.41
N THR A 38 0.21 -14.88 7.14
CA THR A 38 1.36 -14.08 6.70
C THR A 38 0.93 -13.01 5.71
N LEU A 39 1.38 -11.79 5.96
CA LEU A 39 1.24 -10.67 5.03
C LEU A 39 2.63 -10.17 4.64
N MET A 40 2.86 -10.03 3.34
CA MET A 40 4.11 -9.48 2.79
C MET A 40 3.78 -8.28 1.92
N LEU A 41 4.16 -7.08 2.37
CA LEU A 41 3.91 -5.83 1.66
C LEU A 41 5.22 -5.33 1.05
N LYS A 42 5.19 -5.01 -0.24
CA LYS A 42 6.27 -4.34 -0.99
C LYS A 42 5.76 -2.97 -1.35
N LEU A 43 6.03 -1.99 -0.50
CA LEU A 43 5.41 -0.66 -0.58
C LEU A 43 6.43 0.47 -0.63
N LYS A 44 5.98 1.57 -1.23
CA LYS A 44 6.44 2.94 -0.94
C LYS A 44 5.28 3.65 -0.25
N GLY A 45 5.43 3.94 1.05
CA GLY A 45 4.36 4.53 1.86
C GLY A 45 4.53 4.29 3.35
N THR A 46 3.42 4.21 4.06
CA THR A 46 3.38 4.03 5.52
C THR A 46 2.56 2.79 5.88
N VAL A 47 3.02 2.04 6.87
CA VAL A 47 2.29 0.89 7.45
C VAL A 47 2.26 1.02 8.96
N ILE A 48 1.07 0.93 9.54
CA ILE A 48 0.86 0.88 10.99
C ILE A 48 0.14 -0.42 11.30
N GLY A 49 0.55 -1.11 12.37
CA GLY A 49 -0.13 -2.35 12.70
C GLY A 49 0.11 -2.86 14.11
N ARG A 50 -0.62 -3.93 14.40
CA ARG A 50 -0.50 -4.69 15.65
C ARG A 50 -0.61 -6.19 15.36
N VAL A 51 0.11 -6.99 16.12
CA VAL A 51 -0.03 -8.46 16.17
C VAL A 51 -0.28 -8.85 17.62
N ASN A 52 -1.45 -9.40 17.92
CA ASN A 52 -1.89 -9.61 19.33
C ASN A 52 -1.24 -10.83 19.99
N THR A 53 -0.94 -11.87 19.23
CA THR A 53 -0.30 -13.09 19.79
C THR A 53 1.20 -13.11 19.52
N ASN A 54 1.86 -14.22 19.72
CA ASN A 54 3.24 -14.40 19.31
C ASN A 54 3.35 -14.12 17.81
N GLY A 55 4.11 -13.08 17.47
CA GLY A 55 4.22 -12.63 16.12
C GLY A 55 5.64 -12.23 15.73
N ARG A 56 5.78 -11.97 14.44
CA ARG A 56 7.01 -11.50 13.84
C ARG A 56 6.71 -10.40 12.83
N VAL A 57 7.39 -9.28 12.96
CA VAL A 57 7.38 -8.19 11.99
C VAL A 57 8.81 -7.95 11.56
N GLN A 58 9.10 -8.16 10.27
CA GLN A 58 10.42 -7.95 9.69
C GLN A 58 10.31 -6.91 8.59
N VAL A 59 11.13 -5.89 8.67
CA VAL A 59 11.28 -4.87 7.62
C VAL A 59 12.62 -5.07 6.94
N ARG A 60 12.62 -5.03 5.61
CA ARG A 60 13.82 -5.02 4.77
C ARG A 60 13.79 -3.77 3.90
N ASP A 61 14.84 -3.00 3.99
CA ASP A 61 15.16 -1.96 3.06
C ASP A 61 15.79 -2.56 1.79
N PHE A 62 15.41 -2.05 0.60
CA PHE A 62 15.98 -2.50 -0.67
C PHE A 62 17.30 -1.82 -1.02
N LYS A 63 17.49 -0.60 -0.53
CA LYS A 63 18.66 0.23 -0.83
C LYS A 63 19.15 0.93 0.44
N PRO A 64 19.72 0.19 1.40
CA PRO A 64 20.27 0.79 2.60
C PRO A 64 21.27 1.89 2.22
N PHE A 65 21.18 3.04 2.91
CA PHE A 65 22.02 4.23 2.72
C PHE A 65 21.70 5.12 1.50
N ASP A 66 20.53 5.00 0.91
CA ASP A 66 20.07 5.94 -0.13
C ASP A 66 19.46 7.24 0.43
N GLY A 67 19.45 7.38 1.76
CA GLY A 67 18.85 8.51 2.46
C GLY A 67 17.33 8.41 2.62
N ASN A 68 16.71 7.31 2.17
CA ASN A 68 15.29 7.03 2.31
C ASN A 68 15.05 5.73 3.07
N ASP A 69 15.86 5.49 4.10
CA ASP A 69 15.80 4.27 4.89
C ASP A 69 14.48 4.17 5.66
N PRO A 70 13.73 3.06 5.55
CA PRO A 70 12.46 2.89 6.25
C PRO A 70 12.69 2.88 7.76
N GLN A 71 11.93 3.73 8.45
CA GLN A 71 11.98 3.83 9.91
C GLN A 71 11.00 2.85 10.53
N LEU A 72 11.53 1.78 11.15
CA LEU A 72 10.71 0.84 11.92
C LEU A 72 10.71 1.21 13.41
N THR A 73 9.57 1.67 13.89
CA THR A 73 9.29 1.79 15.32
C THR A 73 8.43 0.61 15.76
N CYS A 74 8.83 -0.11 16.80
CA CYS A 74 7.99 -1.18 17.36
C CYS A 74 8.12 -1.36 18.87
N LYS A 75 7.10 -2.00 19.46
CA LYS A 75 7.08 -2.50 20.82
C LYS A 75 6.73 -4.00 20.77
N PRO A 76 7.55 -4.90 21.34
CA PRO A 76 8.84 -4.67 22.01
C PRO A 76 9.90 -4.08 21.07
N LYS A 77 11.01 -3.59 21.64
CA LYS A 77 12.08 -2.86 20.93
C LYS A 77 12.61 -3.66 19.73
N PRO A 78 12.83 -3.01 18.57
CA PRO A 78 13.33 -3.65 17.37
C PRO A 78 14.77 -4.16 17.54
N ARG A 79 15.10 -5.23 16.82
CA ARG A 79 16.46 -5.79 16.71
C ARG A 79 16.94 -5.64 15.27
N HIS A 80 18.12 -5.06 15.10
CA HIS A 80 18.80 -5.05 13.80
C HIS A 80 19.48 -6.41 13.59
N LEU A 81 19.13 -7.10 12.51
CA LEU A 81 19.69 -8.41 12.16
C LEU A 81 20.88 -8.28 11.22
N SER A 82 20.78 -7.39 10.26
CA SER A 82 21.82 -7.13 9.26
C SER A 82 21.54 -5.75 8.65
N LEU A 83 22.40 -5.34 7.71
CA LEU A 83 22.23 -4.12 6.97
C LEU A 83 20.83 -4.06 6.31
N GLY A 84 20.07 -3.00 6.60
CA GLY A 84 18.73 -2.80 6.07
C GLY A 84 17.68 -3.82 6.53
N VAL A 85 17.96 -4.67 7.53
CA VAL A 85 16.99 -5.65 8.04
C VAL A 85 16.76 -5.46 9.52
N THR A 86 15.51 -5.11 9.86
CA THR A 86 15.07 -4.90 11.26
C THR A 86 13.93 -5.85 11.58
N LEU A 87 13.94 -6.41 12.79
CA LEU A 87 13.03 -7.45 13.27
C LEU A 87 12.39 -7.06 14.60
N CYS A 88 11.06 -7.24 14.70
CA CYS A 88 10.31 -7.23 15.94
C CYS A 88 9.68 -8.61 16.16
N THR A 89 9.84 -9.18 17.35
CA THR A 89 9.22 -10.46 17.72
C THR A 89 8.67 -10.38 19.14
N GLY A 90 7.60 -11.09 19.41
CA GLY A 90 7.00 -11.15 20.73
C GLY A 90 5.50 -11.23 20.71
N ARG A 91 4.90 -10.88 21.86
CA ARG A 91 3.45 -10.76 22.03
C ARG A 91 3.04 -9.29 21.98
N ASN A 92 1.82 -9.03 21.49
CA ASN A 92 1.24 -7.68 21.40
C ASN A 92 2.19 -6.67 20.73
N ILE A 93 2.75 -7.08 19.59
CA ILE A 93 3.64 -6.23 18.82
C ILE A 93 2.81 -5.07 18.25
N GLY A 94 3.13 -3.82 18.64
CA GLY A 94 2.70 -2.63 17.92
C GLY A 94 3.85 -2.14 17.06
N PHE A 95 3.58 -1.79 15.79
CA PHE A 95 4.62 -1.34 14.88
C PHE A 95 4.14 -0.23 13.95
N ARG A 96 5.10 0.57 13.51
CA ARG A 96 4.93 1.58 12.47
C ARG A 96 6.17 1.58 11.58
N VAL A 97 5.96 1.62 10.27
CA VAL A 97 7.00 1.78 9.27
C VAL A 97 6.64 2.97 8.42
N ASP A 98 7.54 3.93 8.39
CA ASP A 98 7.41 5.16 7.60
C ASP A 98 8.58 5.28 6.65
N ASP A 99 8.39 6.09 5.62
CA ASP A 99 9.37 6.50 4.62
C ASP A 99 9.91 5.39 3.72
N GLY A 100 10.48 5.80 2.62
CA GLY A 100 11.20 4.94 1.70
C GLY A 100 10.38 3.89 0.97
N ARG A 101 11.12 2.98 0.37
CA ARG A 101 10.59 1.77 -0.25
C ARG A 101 11.08 0.55 0.53
N PHE A 102 10.15 -0.27 0.99
CA PHE A 102 10.48 -1.40 1.85
C PHE A 102 9.66 -2.65 1.53
N ASN A 103 10.19 -3.79 1.99
CA ASN A 103 9.42 -5.00 2.20
C ASN A 103 9.14 -5.15 3.69
N ILE A 104 7.89 -5.35 4.05
CA ILE A 104 7.52 -5.77 5.39
C ILE A 104 6.87 -7.14 5.33
N SER A 105 7.32 -8.05 6.20
CA SER A 105 6.68 -9.34 6.44
C SER A 105 6.10 -9.35 7.85
N VAL A 106 4.80 -9.58 7.95
CA VAL A 106 4.07 -9.67 9.21
C VAL A 106 3.48 -11.07 9.30
N ARG A 107 3.80 -11.80 10.37
CA ARG A 107 3.28 -13.14 10.62
C ARG A 107 2.76 -13.27 12.05
N GLY A 108 1.62 -13.93 12.20
CA GLY A 108 1.02 -14.19 13.50
C GLY A 108 -0.49 -14.30 13.45
N ASN A 109 -1.12 -14.17 14.63
CA ASN A 109 -2.58 -14.16 14.78
C ASN A 109 -3.03 -12.85 15.42
N GLY A 110 -4.25 -12.42 15.08
CA GLY A 110 -4.79 -11.13 15.50
C GLY A 110 -4.04 -9.97 14.86
N ILE A 111 -3.64 -10.12 13.60
CA ILE A 111 -2.98 -9.09 12.81
C ILE A 111 -3.99 -8.02 12.47
N SER A 112 -3.69 -6.78 12.82
CA SER A 112 -4.45 -5.61 12.39
C SER A 112 -3.48 -4.62 11.75
N ILE A 113 -3.72 -4.26 10.50
CA ILE A 113 -2.84 -3.39 9.70
C ILE A 113 -3.67 -2.32 9.02
N SER A 114 -3.12 -1.13 8.97
CA SER A 114 -3.50 -0.05 8.08
C SER A 114 -2.27 0.38 7.29
N ALA A 115 -2.36 0.34 5.96
CA ALA A 115 -1.30 0.78 5.08
C ALA A 115 -1.83 1.78 4.05
N VAL A 116 -1.00 2.77 3.74
CA VAL A 116 -1.25 3.76 2.69
C VAL A 116 0.01 3.87 1.85
N GLY A 117 -0.14 3.77 0.54
CA GLY A 117 0.99 3.87 -0.37
C GLY A 117 0.77 3.12 -1.68
N ARG A 118 1.85 2.85 -2.40
CA ARG A 118 1.84 2.16 -3.69
C ARG A 118 2.71 0.93 -3.67
N GLY A 119 2.21 -0.13 -4.28
CA GLY A 119 2.96 -1.37 -4.40
C GLY A 119 2.09 -2.60 -4.43
N SER A 120 2.59 -3.70 -3.89
CA SER A 120 1.86 -4.96 -3.82
C SER A 120 1.82 -5.51 -2.41
N VAL A 121 0.79 -6.29 -2.14
CA VAL A 121 0.65 -7.07 -0.92
C VAL A 121 0.34 -8.52 -1.28
N ASP A 122 1.13 -9.43 -0.76
CA ASP A 122 0.83 -10.87 -0.76
C ASP A 122 0.16 -11.19 0.59
N ILE A 123 -1.01 -11.78 0.54
CA ILE A 123 -1.78 -12.21 1.71
C ILE A 123 -1.95 -13.71 1.63
N ASP A 124 -1.63 -14.39 2.73
CA ASP A 124 -1.63 -15.84 2.86
C ASP A 124 -2.23 -16.19 4.23
N GLY A 125 -3.51 -16.51 4.25
CA GLY A 125 -4.22 -16.96 5.43
C GLY A 125 -3.75 -18.35 5.86
N ILE A 126 -4.28 -18.85 6.98
CA ILE A 126 -3.96 -20.20 7.45
C ILE A 126 -4.81 -21.23 6.72
N GLY A 127 -6.03 -20.86 6.28
CA GLY A 127 -6.96 -21.74 5.55
C GLY A 127 -7.51 -22.88 6.41
N GLU A 128 -7.63 -22.69 7.72
CA GLU A 128 -8.18 -23.70 8.62
C GLU A 128 -9.70 -23.79 8.48
N THR A 129 -10.23 -24.97 8.16
CA THR A 129 -11.66 -25.18 7.95
C THR A 129 -12.49 -24.75 9.16
N GLY A 130 -13.51 -23.94 8.91
CA GLY A 130 -14.43 -23.44 9.94
C GLY A 130 -13.88 -22.30 10.79
N VAL A 131 -12.69 -21.82 10.52
CA VAL A 131 -12.07 -20.72 11.26
C VAL A 131 -11.79 -19.54 10.32
N SER A 132 -12.26 -18.35 10.69
CA SER A 132 -12.01 -17.14 9.91
C SER A 132 -10.57 -16.68 10.08
N ASP A 133 -9.88 -16.46 8.98
CA ASP A 133 -8.54 -15.85 8.96
C ASP A 133 -8.55 -14.32 9.03
N GLY A 134 -9.73 -13.73 9.26
CA GLY A 134 -9.91 -12.30 9.42
C GLY A 134 -10.49 -11.63 8.18
N LEU A 135 -10.49 -10.30 8.18
CA LEU A 135 -11.08 -9.48 7.13
C LEU A 135 -10.05 -8.53 6.56
N MET A 136 -10.18 -8.21 5.27
CA MET A 136 -9.39 -7.19 4.60
C MET A 136 -10.24 -6.27 3.73
N SER A 137 -9.75 -5.06 3.51
CA SER A 137 -10.27 -4.08 2.54
C SER A 137 -9.10 -3.49 1.79
N ILE A 138 -9.24 -3.33 0.48
CA ILE A 138 -8.25 -2.73 -0.42
C ILE A 138 -8.89 -1.53 -1.09
N ASP A 139 -8.14 -0.43 -1.19
CA ASP A 139 -8.52 0.83 -1.83
C ASP A 139 -9.91 1.33 -1.38
N ASN A 140 -10.16 1.24 -0.05
CA ASN A 140 -11.42 1.60 0.61
C ASN A 140 -12.64 0.80 0.11
N GLY A 141 -12.42 -0.34 -0.54
CA GLY A 141 -13.48 -1.26 -0.93
C GLY A 141 -14.15 -1.96 0.26
N PRO A 142 -15.15 -2.80 0.01
CA PRO A 142 -15.81 -3.55 1.06
C PRO A 142 -14.86 -4.53 1.74
N TYR A 143 -15.12 -4.81 3.03
CA TYR A 143 -14.38 -5.84 3.74
C TYR A 143 -14.75 -7.22 3.21
N GLN A 144 -13.74 -8.03 2.95
CA GLN A 144 -13.85 -9.43 2.52
C GLN A 144 -12.96 -10.32 3.38
N SER A 145 -13.21 -11.63 3.40
CA SER A 145 -12.35 -12.59 4.10
C SER A 145 -10.94 -12.57 3.54
N LEU A 146 -9.95 -12.79 4.40
CA LEU A 146 -8.60 -13.06 3.92
C LEU A 146 -8.61 -14.33 3.05
N PRO A 147 -7.80 -14.36 1.98
CA PRO A 147 -7.67 -15.56 1.15
C PRO A 147 -6.98 -16.69 1.92
N ASP A 148 -7.46 -17.92 1.72
CA ASP A 148 -6.89 -19.14 2.33
C ASP A 148 -5.54 -19.54 1.67
N PHE A 149 -5.25 -18.96 0.50
CA PHE A 149 -4.02 -19.20 -0.26
C PHE A 149 -3.33 -17.90 -0.58
N LYS A 150 -2.03 -17.95 -0.76
CA LYS A 150 -1.23 -16.78 -1.14
C LYS A 150 -1.80 -16.10 -2.38
N THR A 151 -2.32 -14.90 -2.17
CA THR A 151 -2.93 -14.06 -3.21
C THR A 151 -2.25 -12.70 -3.21
N THR A 152 -1.93 -12.19 -4.40
CA THR A 152 -1.29 -10.88 -4.58
C THR A 152 -2.33 -9.84 -4.96
N TYR A 153 -2.29 -8.71 -4.27
CA TYR A 153 -3.09 -7.53 -4.55
C TYR A 153 -2.17 -6.33 -4.82
N TYR A 154 -2.67 -5.35 -5.57
CA TYR A 154 -1.96 -4.11 -5.83
C TYR A 154 -2.66 -2.97 -5.09
N LEU A 155 -1.88 -2.05 -4.52
CA LEU A 155 -2.36 -0.85 -3.86
C LEU A 155 -2.06 0.36 -4.75
N GLY A 156 -3.07 1.18 -4.94
CA GLY A 156 -3.00 2.35 -5.81
C GLY A 156 -2.96 1.99 -7.30
N THR A 157 -2.70 2.98 -8.12
CA THR A 157 -2.64 2.78 -9.57
C THR A 157 -1.43 1.91 -9.93
N PRO A 158 -1.61 0.74 -10.57
CA PRO A 158 -0.49 -0.06 -11.03
C PRO A 158 0.37 0.74 -12.02
N PRO A 159 1.69 0.47 -12.09
CA PRO A 159 2.54 1.11 -13.08
C PRO A 159 2.03 0.78 -14.48
N PRO A 160 2.11 1.72 -15.46
CA PRO A 160 1.72 1.46 -16.83
C PRO A 160 2.48 0.23 -17.35
N GLN A 161 1.74 -0.72 -17.89
CA GLN A 161 2.32 -1.90 -18.51
C GLN A 161 3.10 -1.45 -19.76
N PRO A 162 4.33 -1.94 -19.98
CA PRO A 162 5.02 -1.68 -21.22
C PRO A 162 4.17 -2.22 -22.39
N VAL A 163 3.82 -1.35 -23.32
CA VAL A 163 3.15 -1.75 -24.55
C VAL A 163 4.14 -2.66 -25.30
N ARG A 164 3.75 -3.92 -25.52
CA ARG A 164 4.51 -4.90 -26.28
C ARG A 164 4.26 -4.70 -27.77
#